data_8d492f871c274ab42e1a6693971b8969
#
_entry.id   8d492f871c274ab42e1a6693971b8969
#
_cell.length_a   1.000
_cell.length_b   1.000
_cell.length_c   1.000
_cell.angle_alpha   90.00
_cell.angle_beta   90.00
_cell.angle_gamma   90.00
#
_symmetry.space_group_name_H-M   'P 1'
#
loop_
_entity.id
_entity.type
_entity.pdbx_description
1 polymer ?
#
loop_
_entity_poly.entity_id
_entity_poly.type
_entity_poly.pdbx_seq_one_letter_code
_entity_poly.pdbx_strand_id
1 'polypeptide(L)'
;MFKEIFDNVREKCPLIHNITNYVTVNDCANVVLACGASPIMADDKDEVSDIQTICGGLNINIGTLNSRTIESMLLAGKRANELGHPVVLDPVGAGASKLRTETANQLLKEVRFT
;
A
#
# COMPACT_ATOMS: atom_id res chain seq x y z
N MET A 1 10.59 14.51 -17.50
CA MET A 1 9.57 14.13 -16.48
C MET A 1 9.97 12.90 -15.68
N PHE A 2 10.06 11.72 -16.27
CA PHE A 2 10.38 10.49 -15.51
C PHE A 2 11.76 10.55 -14.84
N LYS A 3 12.77 11.09 -15.51
CA LYS A 3 14.11 11.22 -14.92
C LYS A 3 14.07 12.02 -13.60
N GLU A 4 13.40 13.14 -13.60
CA GLU A 4 13.28 14.01 -12.42
C GLU A 4 12.56 13.31 -11.27
N ILE A 5 11.50 12.52 -11.56
CA ILE A 5 10.77 11.74 -10.57
C ILE A 5 11.69 10.70 -9.93
N PHE A 6 12.44 9.94 -10.74
CA PHE A 6 13.37 8.94 -10.24
C PHE A 6 14.53 9.54 -9.46
N ASP A 7 15.08 10.66 -9.94
CA ASP A 7 16.15 11.37 -9.22
C ASP A 7 15.65 11.84 -7.85
N ASN A 8 14.43 12.40 -7.78
CA ASN A 8 13.80 12.82 -6.53
C ASN A 8 13.57 11.66 -5.56
N VAL A 9 13.11 10.50 -6.05
CA VAL A 9 12.93 9.30 -5.22
C VAL A 9 14.28 8.83 -4.66
N ARG A 10 15.33 8.77 -5.49
CA ARG A 10 16.67 8.36 -5.06
C ARG A 10 17.28 9.32 -4.04
N GLU A 11 17.07 10.61 -4.21
CA GLU A 11 17.57 11.63 -3.29
C GLU A 11 16.88 11.56 -1.94
N LYS A 12 15.54 11.43 -1.93
CA LYS A 12 14.74 11.40 -0.71
C LYS A 12 14.70 10.03 -0.04
N CYS A 13 14.90 8.97 -0.81
CA CYS A 13 14.81 7.58 -0.36
C CYS A 13 13.61 7.32 0.57
N PRO A 14 12.36 7.56 0.13
CA PRO A 14 11.21 7.44 0.99
C PRO A 14 10.96 6.00 1.41
N LEU A 15 10.40 5.81 2.61
CA LEU A 15 9.83 4.54 3.03
C LEU A 15 8.48 4.36 2.37
N ILE A 16 8.26 3.22 1.74
CA ILE A 16 6.98 2.85 1.12
C ILE A 16 6.37 1.69 1.88
N HIS A 17 5.22 1.94 2.49
CA HIS A 17 4.45 0.93 3.21
C HIS A 17 3.69 0.06 2.21
N ASN A 18 3.81 -1.27 2.35
CA ASN A 18 3.14 -2.22 1.47
C ASN A 18 2.31 -3.20 2.30
N ILE A 19 1.03 -3.32 1.93
CA ILE A 19 0.15 -4.42 2.34
C ILE A 19 -0.21 -5.13 1.04
N THR A 20 0.42 -6.27 0.77
CA THR A 20 0.39 -6.89 -0.55
C THR A 20 0.14 -8.40 -0.49
N ASN A 21 0.08 -9.05 -1.64
CA ASN A 21 -0.19 -10.47 -1.74
C ASN A 21 1.09 -11.31 -1.57
N TYR A 22 0.92 -12.60 -1.23
CA TYR A 22 2.05 -13.49 -0.98
C TYR A 22 2.79 -13.94 -2.24
N VAL A 23 2.14 -13.91 -3.39
CA VAL A 23 2.74 -14.37 -4.66
C VAL A 23 3.89 -13.47 -5.09
N THR A 24 3.73 -12.15 -4.92
CA THR A 24 4.65 -11.14 -5.43
C THR A 24 5.25 -10.23 -4.36
N VAL A 25 5.15 -10.60 -3.08
CA VAL A 25 5.64 -9.75 -1.98
C VAL A 25 7.13 -9.40 -2.12
N ASN A 26 7.95 -10.39 -2.47
CA ASN A 26 9.38 -10.18 -2.66
C ASN A 26 9.68 -9.34 -3.91
N ASP A 27 8.97 -9.58 -5.00
CA ASP A 27 9.11 -8.78 -6.24
C ASP A 27 8.71 -7.32 -6.00
N CYS A 28 7.64 -7.09 -5.25
CA CYS A 28 7.21 -5.75 -4.86
C CYS A 28 8.32 -5.01 -4.09
N ALA A 29 8.91 -5.66 -3.09
CA ALA A 29 10.04 -5.10 -2.34
C ALA A 29 11.22 -4.77 -3.24
N ASN A 30 11.59 -5.68 -4.14
CA ASN A 30 12.73 -5.49 -5.05
C ASN A 30 12.49 -4.37 -6.06
N VAL A 31 11.29 -4.21 -6.59
CA VAL A 31 10.96 -3.10 -7.49
C VAL A 31 11.06 -1.76 -6.77
N VAL A 32 10.55 -1.65 -5.55
CA VAL A 32 10.66 -0.42 -4.75
C VAL A 32 12.14 -0.07 -4.51
N LEU A 33 12.97 -1.05 -4.14
CA LEU A 33 14.42 -0.87 -3.97
C LEU A 33 15.08 -0.44 -5.28
N ALA A 34 14.74 -1.06 -6.39
CA ALA A 34 15.28 -0.72 -7.71
C ALA A 34 14.96 0.73 -8.12
N CYS A 35 13.82 1.25 -7.71
CA CYS A 35 13.43 2.66 -7.93
C CYS A 35 14.19 3.65 -7.04
N GLY A 36 14.92 3.17 -6.02
CA GLY A 36 15.67 4.01 -5.09
C GLY A 36 14.94 4.34 -3.79
N ALA A 37 13.76 3.75 -3.56
CA ALA A 37 13.02 3.86 -2.30
C ALA A 37 13.28 2.67 -1.38
N SER A 38 12.73 2.68 -0.19
CA SER A 38 12.85 1.59 0.79
C SER A 38 11.47 1.00 1.10
N PRO A 39 11.26 -0.30 0.85
CA PRO A 39 9.99 -0.95 1.16
C PRO A 39 9.91 -1.33 2.63
N ILE A 40 8.72 -1.27 3.20
CA ILE A 40 8.38 -1.88 4.47
C ILE A 40 7.09 -2.68 4.30
N MET A 41 7.12 -3.94 4.77
CA MET A 41 5.98 -4.84 4.74
C MET A 41 5.41 -4.92 6.15
N ALA A 42 4.22 -4.36 6.35
CA ALA A 42 3.53 -4.36 7.63
C ALA A 42 2.04 -4.50 7.42
N ASP A 43 1.44 -5.55 7.96
CA ASP A 43 0.03 -5.87 7.76
C ASP A 43 -0.73 -6.17 9.06
N ASP A 44 -0.11 -5.93 10.21
CA ASP A 44 -0.76 -6.09 11.49
C ASP A 44 -1.49 -4.80 11.90
N LYS A 45 -2.75 -4.93 12.31
CA LYS A 45 -3.59 -3.78 12.69
C LYS A 45 -3.03 -2.95 13.85
N ASP A 46 -2.22 -3.58 14.70
CA ASP A 46 -1.66 -2.92 15.88
C ASP A 46 -0.42 -2.06 15.55
N GLU A 47 0.15 -2.19 14.33
CA GLU A 47 1.30 -1.40 13.91
C GLU A 47 1.11 -0.56 12.64
N VAL A 48 0.13 -0.88 11.79
CA VAL A 48 0.04 -0.24 10.46
C VAL A 48 -0.11 1.28 10.49
N SER A 49 -0.75 1.82 11.51
CA SER A 49 -0.87 3.27 11.67
C SER A 49 0.46 3.92 12.03
N ASP A 50 1.24 3.29 12.90
CA ASP A 50 2.57 3.76 13.30
C ASP A 50 3.55 3.68 12.13
N ILE A 51 3.55 2.55 11.42
CA ILE A 51 4.36 2.34 10.22
C ILE A 51 4.01 3.36 9.15
N GLN A 52 2.72 3.57 8.87
CA GLN A 52 2.31 4.57 7.88
C GLN A 52 2.75 5.99 8.27
N THR A 53 2.82 6.29 9.56
CA THR A 53 3.26 7.62 10.04
C THR A 53 4.69 7.95 9.65
N ILE A 54 5.58 6.96 9.61
CA ILE A 54 6.99 7.15 9.22
C ILE A 54 7.25 6.93 7.73
N CYS A 55 6.23 6.50 6.97
CA CYS A 55 6.34 6.28 5.52
C CYS A 55 5.97 7.52 4.72
N GLY A 56 6.30 7.50 3.43
CA GLY A 56 5.95 8.55 2.47
C GLY A 56 4.87 8.15 1.48
N GLY A 57 4.39 6.92 1.51
CA GLY A 57 3.36 6.40 0.63
C GLY A 57 2.86 5.02 1.06
N LEU A 58 1.73 4.62 0.52
CA LEU A 58 1.07 3.34 0.82
C LEU A 58 0.66 2.62 -0.46
N ASN A 59 1.04 1.36 -0.58
CA ASN A 59 0.59 0.45 -1.63
C ASN A 59 -0.28 -0.64 -1.01
N ILE A 60 -1.52 -0.73 -1.48
CA ILE A 60 -2.49 -1.76 -1.07
C ILE A 60 -2.80 -2.66 -2.26
N ASN A 61 -2.56 -3.96 -2.09
CA ASN A 61 -2.88 -5.00 -3.08
C ASN A 61 -3.74 -6.06 -2.40
N ILE A 62 -4.90 -6.37 -2.99
CA ILE A 62 -5.88 -7.29 -2.42
C ILE A 62 -5.76 -8.72 -2.95
N GLY A 63 -4.61 -9.12 -3.48
CA GLY A 63 -4.41 -10.44 -4.08
C GLY A 63 -4.40 -11.61 -3.10
N THR A 64 -4.16 -11.35 -1.81
CA THR A 64 -4.27 -12.34 -0.73
C THR A 64 -5.00 -11.70 0.45
N LEU A 65 -6.29 -11.96 0.58
CA LEU A 65 -7.14 -11.35 1.60
C LEU A 65 -7.43 -12.30 2.77
N ASN A 66 -7.48 -11.72 3.96
CA ASN A 66 -8.11 -12.28 5.14
C ASN A 66 -8.68 -11.15 5.99
N SER A 67 -9.52 -11.47 6.98
CA SER A 67 -10.20 -10.44 7.79
C SER A 67 -9.23 -9.50 8.50
N ARG A 68 -8.08 -10.00 8.93
CA ARG A 68 -7.05 -9.22 9.62
C ARG A 68 -6.39 -8.20 8.68
N THR A 69 -6.00 -8.60 7.48
CA THR A 69 -5.37 -7.69 6.52
C THR A 69 -6.34 -6.66 5.97
N ILE A 70 -7.61 -7.00 5.82
CA ILE A 70 -8.65 -6.03 5.40
C ILE A 70 -8.77 -4.89 6.41
N GLU A 71 -8.84 -5.22 7.71
CA GLU A 71 -8.85 -4.21 8.77
C GLU A 71 -7.60 -3.33 8.72
N SER A 72 -6.44 -3.94 8.56
CA SER A 72 -5.15 -3.24 8.44
C SER A 72 -5.09 -2.30 7.25
N MET A 73 -5.61 -2.73 6.09
CA MET A 73 -5.69 -1.89 4.88
C MET A 73 -6.51 -0.63 5.11
N LEU A 74 -7.66 -0.76 5.77
CA LEU A 74 -8.51 0.38 6.10
C LEU A 74 -7.85 1.34 7.08
N LEU A 75 -7.23 0.83 8.14
CA LEU A 75 -6.51 1.64 9.12
C LEU A 75 -5.34 2.39 8.49
N ALA A 76 -4.48 1.69 7.74
CA ALA A 76 -3.34 2.29 7.05
C ALA A 76 -3.78 3.32 6.02
N GLY A 77 -4.81 3.02 5.23
CA GLY A 77 -5.35 3.93 4.22
C GLY A 77 -5.90 5.22 4.82
N LYS A 78 -6.65 5.12 5.90
CA LYS A 78 -7.17 6.30 6.62
C LYS A 78 -6.03 7.13 7.21
N ARG A 79 -5.04 6.47 7.80
CA ARG A 79 -3.87 7.17 8.35
C ARG A 79 -3.08 7.88 7.26
N ALA A 80 -2.85 7.24 6.11
CA ALA A 80 -2.21 7.86 4.96
C ALA A 80 -2.97 9.10 4.49
N ASN A 81 -4.30 9.04 4.43
CA ASN A 81 -5.14 10.19 4.07
C ASN A 81 -5.02 11.34 5.07
N GLU A 82 -5.00 11.06 6.37
CA GLU A 82 -4.79 12.08 7.41
C GLU A 82 -3.47 12.82 7.24
N LEU A 83 -2.42 12.09 6.85
CA LEU A 83 -1.07 12.62 6.66
C LEU A 83 -0.82 13.21 5.27
N GLY A 84 -1.78 13.09 4.35
CA GLY A 84 -1.62 13.55 2.97
C GLY A 84 -0.67 12.70 2.13
N HIS A 85 -0.43 11.45 2.51
CA HIS A 85 0.41 10.52 1.76
C HIS A 85 -0.32 9.96 0.54
N PRO A 86 0.37 9.77 -0.60
CA PRO A 86 -0.21 9.08 -1.75
C PRO A 86 -0.52 7.62 -1.43
N VAL A 87 -1.66 7.14 -1.93
CA VAL A 87 -2.11 5.76 -1.75
C VAL A 87 -2.45 5.16 -3.09
N VAL A 88 -1.94 3.96 -3.36
CA VAL A 88 -2.23 3.17 -4.56
C VAL A 88 -3.02 1.93 -4.17
N LEU A 89 -4.07 1.63 -4.92
CA LEU A 89 -4.84 0.38 -4.81
C LEU A 89 -4.63 -0.46 -6.06
N ASP A 90 -4.19 -1.70 -5.87
CA ASP A 90 -4.18 -2.74 -6.88
C ASP A 90 -5.27 -3.77 -6.54
N PRO A 91 -6.45 -3.69 -7.20
CA PRO A 91 -7.61 -4.51 -6.86
C PRO A 91 -7.56 -5.90 -7.52
N VAL A 92 -6.49 -6.64 -7.31
CA VAL A 92 -6.26 -7.96 -7.90
C VAL A 92 -7.43 -8.90 -7.62
N GLY A 93 -8.06 -9.38 -8.68
CA GLY A 93 -9.15 -10.34 -8.61
C GLY A 93 -10.50 -9.76 -8.16
N ALA A 94 -10.66 -8.44 -8.12
CA ALA A 94 -11.98 -7.83 -7.96
C ALA A 94 -12.89 -8.28 -9.12
N GLY A 95 -14.11 -8.69 -8.80
CA GLY A 95 -15.01 -9.34 -9.75
C GLY A 95 -14.92 -10.87 -9.76
N ALA A 96 -13.82 -11.46 -9.34
CA ALA A 96 -13.64 -12.92 -9.32
C ALA A 96 -14.20 -13.58 -8.05
N SER A 97 -14.23 -12.88 -6.93
CA SER A 97 -14.82 -13.37 -5.69
C SER A 97 -15.63 -12.27 -5.00
N LYS A 98 -16.62 -12.68 -4.21
CA LYS A 98 -17.41 -11.76 -3.41
C LYS A 98 -16.53 -10.97 -2.43
N LEU A 99 -15.63 -11.64 -1.72
CA LEU A 99 -14.75 -11.00 -0.75
C LEU A 99 -13.87 -9.92 -1.39
N ARG A 100 -13.24 -10.21 -2.53
CA ARG A 100 -12.38 -9.24 -3.23
C ARG A 100 -13.17 -8.05 -3.76
N THR A 101 -14.34 -8.30 -4.32
CA THR A 101 -15.21 -7.24 -4.83
C THR A 101 -15.71 -6.32 -3.72
N GLU A 102 -16.21 -6.90 -2.62
CA GLU A 102 -16.68 -6.11 -1.48
C GLU A 102 -15.56 -5.33 -0.80
N THR A 103 -14.38 -5.94 -0.65
CA THR A 103 -13.21 -5.26 -0.07
C THR A 103 -12.74 -4.09 -0.94
N ALA A 104 -12.65 -4.29 -2.27
CA ALA A 104 -12.30 -3.21 -3.18
C ALA A 104 -13.29 -2.05 -3.08
N ASN A 105 -14.60 -2.35 -3.07
CA ASN A 105 -15.64 -1.34 -2.94
C ASN A 105 -15.58 -0.61 -1.59
N GLN A 106 -15.33 -1.33 -0.50
CA GLN A 106 -15.19 -0.72 0.83
C GLN A 106 -13.98 0.20 0.89
N LEU A 107 -12.83 -0.24 0.38
CA LEU A 107 -11.62 0.58 0.32
C LEU A 107 -11.86 1.86 -0.48
N LEU A 108 -12.46 1.76 -1.68
CA LEU A 108 -12.77 2.92 -2.52
C LEU A 108 -13.74 3.91 -1.85
N LYS A 109 -14.62 3.42 -0.98
CA LYS A 109 -15.58 4.25 -0.25
C LYS A 109 -14.93 4.98 0.94
N GLU A 110 -14.02 4.33 1.65
CA GLU A 110 -13.50 4.80 2.94
C GLU A 110 -12.10 5.42 2.87
N VAL A 111 -11.36 5.17 1.80
CA VAL A 111 -9.98 5.66 1.59
C VAL A 111 -9.91 6.42 0.28
N ARG A 112 -9.21 7.55 0.29
CA ARG A 112 -8.90 8.29 -0.94
C ARG A 112 -7.62 7.74 -1.55
N PHE A 113 -7.71 7.32 -2.81
CA PHE A 113 -6.58 6.81 -3.59
C PHE A 113 -6.07 7.86 -4.58
N THR A 114 -4.76 7.85 -4.80
CA THR A 114 -4.09 8.68 -5.81
C THR A 114 -4.19 8.07 -7.19
#